data_2d2af91dfa3cda34a4cbd8936fc33679
#
_entry.id   2d2af91dfa3cda34a4cbd8936fc33679
#
_cell.length_a   1.000
_cell.length_b   1.000
_cell.length_c   1.000
_cell.angle_alpha   90.00
_cell.angle_beta   90.00
_cell.angle_gamma   90.00
#
_symmetry.space_group_name_H-M   'P 1'
#
loop_
_entity.id
_entity.type
_entity.pdbx_description
1 polymer ?
#
loop_
_entity_poly.entity_id
_entity_poly.type
_entity_poly.pdbx_seq_one_letter_code
_entity_poly.pdbx_strand_id
1 'polypeptide(L)'
;MQIEVTDLEPVLTEQFVNFCCEELEISPENIFVEGWDTPLFNKANGLCYEVEHNYEYLIMVQTKNRDITEIYNTIAHEMIHVKQFIKQDLVNHIEKEKPIYTERWWEKEASSESLNLVKKYVDILYE
;
A
#
# COMPACT_ATOMS: atom_id res chain seq x y z
N MET A 1 1.01 9.46 -13.99
CA MET A 1 0.79 9.20 -12.54
C MET A 1 1.67 10.13 -11.73
N GLN A 2 1.11 10.73 -10.68
CA GLN A 2 1.84 11.58 -9.78
C GLN A 2 1.90 10.94 -8.39
N ILE A 3 3.10 10.92 -7.79
CA ILE A 3 3.31 10.38 -6.45
C ILE A 3 3.81 11.51 -5.56
N GLU A 4 3.12 11.74 -4.45
CA GLU A 4 3.53 12.71 -3.44
C GLU A 4 3.87 11.99 -2.15
N VAL A 5 5.06 12.25 -1.62
CA VAL A 5 5.56 11.60 -0.39
C VAL A 5 5.78 12.64 0.68
N THR A 6 5.24 12.39 1.88
CA THR A 6 5.36 13.27 3.03
C THR A 6 5.91 12.50 4.23
N ASP A 7 6.92 13.06 4.90
CA ASP A 7 7.53 12.49 6.11
C ASP A 7 8.10 11.07 5.94
N LEU A 8 8.57 10.77 4.74
CA LEU A 8 9.37 9.61 4.38
C LEU A 8 10.44 10.09 3.41
N GLU A 9 11.46 9.28 3.16
CA GLU A 9 12.45 9.62 2.14
C GLU A 9 11.75 9.68 0.77
N PRO A 10 11.72 10.84 0.10
CA PRO A 10 10.85 11.02 -1.05
C PRO A 10 11.26 10.24 -2.29
N VAL A 11 12.56 10.24 -2.64
CA VAL A 11 13.04 9.63 -3.88
C VAL A 11 12.93 8.11 -3.83
N LEU A 12 13.41 7.50 -2.75
CA LEU A 12 13.39 6.05 -2.60
C LEU A 12 11.96 5.51 -2.46
N THR A 13 11.10 6.23 -1.74
CA THR A 13 9.70 5.84 -1.60
C THR A 13 8.97 5.93 -2.94
N GLU A 14 9.18 7.00 -3.70
CA GLU A 14 8.58 7.15 -5.02
C GLU A 14 9.03 6.02 -5.97
N GLN A 15 10.31 5.68 -5.97
CA GLN A 15 10.82 4.57 -6.78
C GLN A 15 10.15 3.25 -6.42
N PHE A 16 9.98 2.97 -5.13
CA PHE A 16 9.34 1.75 -4.69
C PHE A 16 7.85 1.70 -5.09
N VAL A 17 7.14 2.80 -4.91
CA VAL A 17 5.72 2.90 -5.30
C VAL A 17 5.56 2.72 -6.82
N ASN A 18 6.43 3.32 -7.62
CA ASN A 18 6.44 3.11 -9.07
C ASN A 18 6.65 1.64 -9.42
N PHE A 19 7.60 0.99 -8.76
CA PHE A 19 7.83 -0.44 -8.94
C PHE A 19 6.56 -1.25 -8.64
N CYS A 20 5.89 -0.97 -7.52
CA CYS A 20 4.65 -1.65 -7.18
C CYS A 20 3.58 -1.45 -8.25
N CYS A 21 3.42 -0.23 -8.76
CA CYS A 21 2.45 0.03 -9.83
C CYS A 21 2.74 -0.76 -11.09
N GLU A 22 4.01 -0.86 -11.49
CA GLU A 22 4.41 -1.65 -12.64
C GLU A 22 4.13 -3.14 -12.44
N GLU A 23 4.52 -3.68 -11.30
CA GLU A 23 4.30 -5.11 -10.99
C GLU A 23 2.82 -5.46 -10.86
N LEU A 24 2.02 -4.57 -10.29
CA LEU A 24 0.59 -4.79 -10.11
C LEU A 24 -0.22 -4.39 -11.35
N GLU A 25 0.44 -3.81 -12.35
CA GLU A 25 -0.18 -3.36 -13.61
C GLU A 25 -1.33 -2.39 -13.36
N ILE A 26 -1.08 -1.39 -12.51
CA ILE A 26 -2.05 -0.34 -12.18
C ILE A 26 -1.46 1.03 -12.52
N SER A 27 -2.32 1.97 -12.90
CA SER A 27 -1.94 3.33 -13.27
C SER A 27 -2.90 4.36 -12.66
N PRO A 28 -2.96 4.47 -11.32
CA PRO A 28 -3.76 5.51 -10.69
C PRO A 28 -3.21 6.89 -11.09
N GLU A 29 -4.06 7.90 -11.06
CA GLU A 29 -3.63 9.25 -11.42
C GLU A 29 -2.71 9.84 -10.35
N ASN A 30 -3.10 9.73 -9.09
CA ASN A 30 -2.34 10.25 -7.96
C ASN A 30 -2.26 9.23 -6.81
N ILE A 31 -1.08 9.13 -6.21
CA ILE A 31 -0.87 8.38 -4.97
C ILE A 31 -0.17 9.30 -3.98
N PHE A 32 -0.76 9.45 -2.80
CA PHE A 32 -0.18 10.18 -1.68
C PHE A 32 0.31 9.17 -0.64
N VAL A 33 1.57 9.25 -0.26
CA VAL A 33 2.16 8.37 0.77
C VAL A 33 2.65 9.23 1.92
N GLU A 34 2.11 8.99 3.10
CA GLU A 34 2.43 9.75 4.30
C GLU A 34 3.03 8.86 5.37
N GLY A 35 4.18 9.27 5.92
CA GLY A 35 4.77 8.67 7.10
C GLY A 35 4.21 9.32 8.36
N TRP A 36 3.87 8.51 9.36
CA TRP A 36 3.32 8.98 10.64
C TRP A 36 4.13 8.39 11.78
N ASP A 37 4.63 9.23 12.68
CA ASP A 37 5.31 8.80 13.90
C ASP A 37 4.37 8.71 15.11
N THR A 38 3.09 9.07 14.92
CA THR A 38 2.02 8.94 15.90
C THR A 38 1.11 7.77 15.53
N PRO A 39 0.34 7.20 16.48
CA PRO A 39 -0.51 6.05 16.18
C PRO A 39 -1.55 6.34 15.09
N LEU A 40 -1.72 5.40 14.18
CA LEU A 40 -2.79 5.39 13.20
C LEU A 40 -4.07 4.81 13.81
N PHE A 41 -5.19 4.96 13.10
CA PHE A 41 -6.48 4.42 13.53
C PHE A 41 -6.36 2.91 13.84
N ASN A 42 -6.92 2.49 14.98
CA ASN A 42 -6.85 1.10 15.47
C ASN A 42 -5.40 0.56 15.62
N LYS A 43 -4.42 1.43 15.82
CA LYS A 43 -3.00 1.07 15.93
C LYS A 43 -2.50 0.28 14.71
N ALA A 44 -3.07 0.55 13.54
CA ALA A 44 -2.67 -0.10 12.30
C ALA A 44 -1.23 0.28 11.92
N ASN A 45 -0.54 -0.63 11.25
CA ASN A 45 0.78 -0.34 10.67
C ASN A 45 0.66 0.52 9.41
N GLY A 46 -0.42 0.38 8.68
CA GLY A 46 -0.72 1.18 7.50
C GLY A 46 -2.21 1.24 7.23
N LEU A 47 -2.60 2.21 6.42
CA LEU A 47 -3.98 2.40 5.99
C LEU A 47 -3.98 2.83 4.53
N CYS A 48 -5.00 2.43 3.79
CA CYS A 48 -5.21 2.83 2.41
C CYS A 48 -6.63 3.36 2.24
N TYR A 49 -6.74 4.56 1.70
CA TYR A 49 -8.02 5.20 1.41
C TYR A 49 -8.14 5.51 -0.08
N GLU A 50 -9.30 5.24 -0.66
CA GLU A 50 -9.64 5.73 -1.99
C GLU A 50 -10.17 7.16 -1.83
N VAL A 51 -9.36 8.15 -2.23
CA VAL A 51 -9.72 9.58 -2.12
C VAL A 51 -10.70 9.98 -3.22
N GLU A 52 -10.40 9.55 -4.45
CA GLU A 52 -11.29 9.72 -5.60
C GLU A 52 -11.38 8.39 -6.34
N HIS A 53 -12.58 7.90 -6.54
CA HIS A 53 -12.84 6.55 -7.10
C HIS A 53 -12.05 6.31 -8.40
N ASN A 54 -11.22 5.27 -8.40
CA ASN A 54 -10.34 4.84 -9.49
C ASN A 54 -9.20 5.81 -9.85
N TYR A 55 -9.06 6.97 -9.19
CA TYR A 55 -8.08 7.97 -9.57
C TYR A 55 -7.06 8.31 -8.50
N GLU A 56 -7.48 8.49 -7.26
CA GLU A 56 -6.61 8.97 -6.20
C GLU A 56 -6.66 8.10 -4.94
N TYR A 57 -5.49 7.81 -4.39
CA TYR A 57 -5.35 6.96 -3.20
C TYR A 57 -4.40 7.60 -2.21
N LEU A 58 -4.73 7.47 -0.91
CA LEU A 58 -3.89 7.89 0.19
C LEU A 58 -3.42 6.66 0.95
N ILE A 59 -2.10 6.55 1.11
CA ILE A 59 -1.46 5.52 1.92
C ILE A 59 -0.82 6.19 3.13
N MET A 60 -1.17 5.73 4.32
CA MET A 60 -0.57 6.18 5.58
C MET A 60 0.23 5.04 6.18
N VAL A 61 1.46 5.32 6.59
CA VAL A 61 2.40 4.30 7.08
C VAL A 61 2.94 4.71 8.44
N GLN A 62 2.81 3.83 9.44
CA GLN A 62 3.42 4.04 10.74
C GLN A 62 4.93 3.86 10.63
N THR A 63 5.69 4.86 11.10
CA THR A 63 7.16 4.86 10.99
C THR A 63 7.87 4.67 12.32
N LYS A 64 7.19 4.90 13.44
CA LYS A 64 7.83 4.88 14.77
C LYS A 64 8.31 3.49 15.15
N ASN A 65 9.61 3.40 15.50
CA ASN A 65 10.25 2.15 15.91
C ASN A 65 10.18 1.05 14.84
N ARG A 66 10.17 1.44 13.57
CA ARG A 66 10.11 0.49 12.45
C ARG A 66 11.28 0.71 11.50
N ASP A 67 11.88 -0.38 11.03
CA ASP A 67 12.98 -0.28 10.07
C ASP A 67 12.43 -0.14 8.63
N ILE A 68 13.36 0.09 7.70
CA ILE A 68 13.00 0.34 6.30
C ILE A 68 12.29 -0.85 5.66
N THR A 69 12.66 -2.07 6.02
CA THR A 69 12.02 -3.29 5.48
C THR A 69 10.57 -3.38 5.95
N GLU A 70 10.33 -3.12 7.23
CA GLU A 70 8.97 -3.11 7.77
C GLU A 70 8.11 -2.03 7.11
N ILE A 71 8.68 -0.84 6.91
CA ILE A 71 7.98 0.27 6.24
C ILE A 71 7.64 -0.10 4.80
N TYR A 72 8.58 -0.68 4.05
CA TYR A 72 8.34 -1.10 2.67
C TYR A 72 7.32 -2.22 2.59
N ASN A 73 7.34 -3.19 3.50
CA ASN A 73 6.32 -4.23 3.57
C ASN A 73 4.93 -3.63 3.75
N THR A 74 4.81 -2.62 4.61
CA THR A 74 3.53 -1.92 4.82
C THR A 74 3.09 -1.16 3.58
N ILE A 75 4.00 -0.41 2.92
CA ILE A 75 3.68 0.28 1.67
C ILE A 75 3.19 -0.72 0.61
N ALA A 76 3.89 -1.84 0.45
CA ALA A 76 3.49 -2.88 -0.50
C ALA A 76 2.10 -3.44 -0.18
N HIS A 77 1.83 -3.71 1.09
CA HIS A 77 0.51 -4.18 1.53
C HIS A 77 -0.60 -3.20 1.13
N GLU A 78 -0.39 -1.91 1.39
CA GLU A 78 -1.37 -0.88 1.03
C GLU A 78 -1.47 -0.69 -0.49
N MET A 79 -0.39 -0.85 -1.24
CA MET A 79 -0.42 -0.80 -2.71
C MET A 79 -1.25 -1.94 -3.30
N ILE A 80 -1.24 -3.11 -2.67
CA ILE A 80 -2.10 -4.21 -3.09
C ILE A 80 -3.57 -3.85 -2.88
N HIS A 81 -3.91 -3.12 -1.81
CA HIS A 81 -5.26 -2.59 -1.64
C HIS A 81 -5.62 -1.61 -2.76
N VAL A 82 -4.70 -0.78 -3.24
CA VAL A 82 -4.94 0.08 -4.42
C VAL A 82 -5.32 -0.78 -5.63
N LYS A 83 -4.57 -1.86 -5.88
CA LYS A 83 -4.90 -2.81 -6.96
C LYS A 83 -6.31 -3.38 -6.78
N GLN A 84 -6.66 -3.75 -5.56
CA GLN A 84 -7.98 -4.32 -5.26
C GLN A 84 -9.10 -3.31 -5.50
N PHE A 85 -8.89 -2.04 -5.14
CA PHE A 85 -9.84 -0.98 -5.47
C PHE A 85 -10.04 -0.84 -6.98
N ILE A 86 -8.95 -0.82 -7.73
CA ILE A 86 -8.99 -0.56 -9.17
C ILE A 86 -9.50 -1.78 -9.97
N LYS A 87 -9.00 -2.98 -9.65
CA LYS A 87 -9.20 -4.17 -10.47
C LYS A 87 -10.22 -5.16 -9.92
N GLN A 88 -10.48 -5.15 -8.61
CA GLN A 88 -11.23 -6.19 -7.93
C GLN A 88 -12.47 -5.67 -7.22
N ASP A 89 -12.86 -4.42 -7.50
CA ASP A 89 -14.07 -3.79 -6.95
C ASP A 89 -14.17 -3.90 -5.43
N LEU A 90 -13.09 -3.56 -4.73
CA LEU A 90 -12.97 -3.76 -3.29
C LEU A 90 -14.08 -3.06 -2.50
N VAL A 91 -14.53 -1.88 -2.91
CA VAL A 91 -15.60 -1.15 -2.23
C VAL A 91 -16.85 -1.99 -2.10
N ASN A 92 -17.28 -2.63 -3.19
CA ASN A 92 -18.46 -3.50 -3.17
C ASN A 92 -18.27 -4.72 -2.28
N HIS A 93 -17.08 -5.32 -2.29
CA HIS A 93 -16.80 -6.48 -1.42
C HIS A 93 -16.86 -6.11 0.06
N ILE A 94 -16.27 -4.96 0.44
CA ILE A 94 -16.32 -4.48 1.83
C ILE A 94 -17.77 -4.25 2.26
N GLU A 95 -18.57 -3.60 1.41
CA GLU A 95 -19.95 -3.29 1.73
C GLU A 95 -20.86 -4.52 1.83
N LYS A 96 -20.65 -5.52 0.96
CA LYS A 96 -21.50 -6.71 0.88
C LYS A 96 -21.12 -7.80 1.86
N GLU A 97 -19.83 -8.07 2.02
CA GLU A 97 -19.36 -9.23 2.76
C GLU A 97 -19.21 -8.98 4.25
N LYS A 98 -18.75 -7.80 4.65
CA LYS A 98 -18.52 -7.39 6.05
C LYS A 98 -18.01 -8.52 6.96
N PRO A 99 -17.03 -9.33 6.53
CA PRO A 99 -16.54 -10.43 7.36
C PRO A 99 -15.66 -9.89 8.51
N ILE A 100 -15.36 -10.76 9.48
CA ILE A 100 -14.36 -10.45 10.49
C ILE A 100 -12.99 -10.29 9.79
N TYR A 101 -12.09 -9.49 10.38
CA TYR A 101 -10.81 -9.12 9.75
C TYR A 101 -10.02 -10.32 9.21
N THR A 102 -9.89 -11.39 9.99
CA THR A 102 -9.09 -12.56 9.61
C THR A 102 -9.66 -13.35 8.44
N GLU A 103 -10.93 -13.13 8.10
CA GLU A 103 -11.60 -13.82 6.99
C GLU A 103 -11.67 -12.98 5.73
N ARG A 104 -11.22 -11.73 5.77
CA ARG A 104 -11.26 -10.83 4.62
C ARG A 104 -10.23 -11.29 3.59
N TRP A 105 -10.70 -11.76 2.43
CA TRP A 105 -9.81 -12.23 1.36
C TRP A 105 -8.83 -11.16 0.92
N TRP A 106 -9.26 -9.88 0.93
CA TRP A 106 -8.39 -8.77 0.51
C TRP A 106 -7.23 -8.54 1.48
N GLU A 107 -7.39 -8.81 2.77
CA GLU A 107 -6.28 -8.73 3.72
C GLU A 107 -5.32 -9.92 3.58
N LYS A 108 -5.86 -11.10 3.34
CA LYS A 108 -5.03 -12.30 3.10
C LYS A 108 -4.18 -12.15 1.84
N GLU A 109 -4.77 -11.66 0.76
CA GLU A 109 -4.06 -11.39 -0.49
C GLU A 109 -2.97 -10.34 -0.26
N ALA A 110 -3.30 -9.21 0.39
CA ALA A 110 -2.35 -8.14 0.64
C ALA A 110 -1.19 -8.61 1.51
N SER A 111 -1.45 -9.37 2.56
CA SER A 111 -0.38 -9.89 3.43
C SER A 111 0.51 -10.91 2.73
N SER A 112 -0.07 -11.75 1.89
CA SER A 112 0.69 -12.77 1.14
C SER A 112 1.55 -12.15 0.04
N GLU A 113 0.98 -11.25 -0.76
CA GLU A 113 1.68 -10.68 -1.92
C GLU A 113 2.67 -9.58 -1.57
N SER A 114 2.49 -8.86 -0.44
CA SER A 114 3.39 -7.77 -0.07
C SER A 114 4.82 -8.25 0.13
N LEU A 115 5.01 -9.38 0.78
CA LEU A 115 6.34 -9.96 0.99
C LEU A 115 7.02 -10.32 -0.33
N ASN A 116 6.25 -10.83 -1.29
CA ASN A 116 6.77 -11.16 -2.62
C ASN A 116 7.20 -9.90 -3.39
N LEU A 117 6.43 -8.82 -3.30
CA LEU A 117 6.79 -7.55 -3.93
C LEU A 117 8.10 -7.00 -3.37
N VAL A 118 8.24 -6.95 -2.06
CA VAL A 118 9.45 -6.44 -1.42
C VAL A 118 10.66 -7.31 -1.78
N LYS A 119 10.50 -8.62 -1.73
CA LYS A 119 11.57 -9.55 -2.10
C LYS A 119 12.03 -9.33 -3.54
N LYS A 120 11.09 -9.21 -4.46
CA LYS A 120 11.41 -8.98 -5.87
C LYS A 120 12.14 -7.66 -6.07
N TYR A 121 11.73 -6.61 -5.38
CA TYR A 121 12.39 -5.30 -5.45
C TYR A 121 13.83 -5.38 -4.92
N VAL A 122 14.03 -6.01 -3.77
CA VAL A 122 15.36 -6.21 -3.19
C VAL A 122 16.26 -7.00 -4.14
N ASP A 123 15.75 -8.08 -4.73
CA ASP A 123 16.52 -8.91 -5.68
C ASP A 123 16.97 -8.07 -6.89
N ILE A 124 16.13 -7.17 -7.40
CA ILE A 124 16.48 -6.28 -8.51
C ILE A 124 17.58 -5.30 -8.11
N LEU A 125 17.50 -4.72 -6.90
CA LEU A 125 18.48 -3.74 -6.43
C LEU A 125 19.88 -4.35 -6.27
N TYR A 126 19.97 -5.65 -5.99
CA TYR A 126 21.23 -6.34 -5.73
C TYR A 126 21.66 -7.28 -6.85
N GLU A 127 21.10 -7.12 -8.03
CA GLU A 127 21.54 -7.86 -9.23
C GLU A 127 22.94 -7.49 -9.68
#